data_1f6a221fc2a55eecafbcd9697a06899a
#
_entry.id   1f6a221fc2a55eecafbcd9697a06899a
#
_cell.length_a   1.000
_cell.length_b   1.000
_cell.length_c   1.000
_cell.angle_alpha   90.00
_cell.angle_beta   90.00
_cell.angle_gamma   90.00
#
_symmetry.space_group_name_H-M   'P 1'
#
loop_
_entity.id
_entity.type
_entity.pdbx_description
1 polymer ?
#
loop_
_entity_poly.entity_id
_entity_poly.type
_entity_poly.pdbx_seq_one_letter_code
_entity_poly.pdbx_strand_id
1 'polypeptide(L)'
;MGDADFVRETIQSLNSHAAELGSMYREVMASVKNRTEIPNVKDIFKEMAEASRECDEMLEIYYGDEDPLTPDVRRAIQRVQDQLSNCASAFVAYMAIARLTLG
;
A
#
# COMPACT_ATOMS: atom_id res chain seq x y z
N MET A 1 17.77 -22.21 -7.47
CA MET A 1 16.43 -22.60 -7.85
C MET A 1 15.36 -21.94 -7.05
N GLY A 2 15.46 -21.87 -5.72
CA GLY A 2 14.50 -21.15 -4.90
C GLY A 2 14.50 -19.65 -5.11
N ASP A 3 15.62 -19.06 -5.50
CA ASP A 3 15.78 -17.61 -5.56
C ASP A 3 14.93 -16.97 -6.65
N ALA A 4 14.88 -17.58 -7.86
CA ALA A 4 14.09 -17.03 -8.95
C ALA A 4 12.59 -17.12 -8.67
N ASP A 5 12.15 -18.24 -8.08
CA ASP A 5 10.75 -18.42 -7.71
C ASP A 5 10.36 -17.52 -6.56
N PHE A 6 11.24 -17.36 -5.57
CA PHE A 6 11.03 -16.44 -4.45
C PHE A 6 10.88 -14.99 -4.95
N VAL A 7 11.76 -14.55 -5.86
CA VAL A 7 11.69 -13.21 -6.42
C VAL A 7 10.36 -13.00 -7.15
N ARG A 8 9.96 -13.98 -7.97
CA ARG A 8 8.71 -13.92 -8.72
C ARG A 8 7.50 -13.83 -7.79
N GLU A 9 7.46 -14.67 -6.76
CA GLU A 9 6.37 -14.67 -5.78
C GLU A 9 6.33 -13.36 -5.02
N THR A 10 7.49 -12.83 -4.65
CA THR A 10 7.60 -11.54 -3.97
C THR A 10 7.03 -10.43 -4.82
N ILE A 11 7.39 -10.37 -6.11
CA ILE A 11 6.87 -9.36 -7.04
C ILE A 11 5.37 -9.48 -7.18
N GLN A 12 4.86 -10.71 -7.31
CA GLN A 12 3.41 -10.93 -7.41
C GLN A 12 2.68 -10.47 -6.16
N SER A 13 3.22 -10.80 -4.99
CA SER A 13 2.62 -10.40 -3.72
C SER A 13 2.60 -8.87 -3.56
N LEU A 14 3.72 -8.22 -3.86
CA LEU A 14 3.81 -6.76 -3.79
C LEU A 14 2.85 -6.10 -4.77
N ASN A 15 2.77 -6.61 -6.00
CA ASN A 15 1.85 -6.07 -6.99
C ASN A 15 0.39 -6.28 -6.59
N SER A 16 0.06 -7.39 -5.91
CA SER A 16 -1.27 -7.64 -5.38
C SER A 16 -1.62 -6.63 -4.28
N HIS A 17 -0.69 -6.34 -3.39
CA HIS A 17 -0.88 -5.30 -2.36
C HIS A 17 -1.09 -3.94 -3.00
N ALA A 18 -0.29 -3.59 -4.02
CA ALA A 18 -0.44 -2.31 -4.71
C ALA A 18 -1.80 -2.18 -5.38
N ALA A 19 -2.28 -3.24 -6.02
CA ALA A 19 -3.61 -3.25 -6.66
C ALA A 19 -4.73 -3.10 -5.64
N GLU A 20 -4.64 -3.83 -4.53
CA GLU A 20 -5.62 -3.77 -3.44
C GLU A 20 -5.67 -2.37 -2.82
N LEU A 21 -4.50 -1.80 -2.52
CA LEU A 21 -4.41 -0.45 -1.97
C LEU A 21 -4.92 0.59 -2.96
N GLY A 22 -4.67 0.41 -4.25
CA GLY A 22 -5.20 1.30 -5.28
C GLY A 22 -6.73 1.28 -5.31
N SER A 23 -7.33 0.11 -5.16
CA SER A 23 -8.79 -0.04 -5.07
C SER A 23 -9.32 0.67 -3.81
N MET A 24 -8.67 0.47 -2.67
CA MET A 24 -9.05 1.10 -1.41
C MET A 24 -8.91 2.62 -1.47
N TYR A 25 -7.85 3.11 -2.10
CA TYR A 25 -7.66 4.55 -2.33
C TYR A 25 -8.85 5.13 -3.09
N ARG A 26 -9.29 4.46 -4.15
CA ARG A 26 -10.44 4.94 -4.92
C ARG A 26 -11.72 4.95 -4.10
N GLU A 27 -11.92 3.97 -3.22
CA GLU A 27 -13.07 3.94 -2.32
C GLU A 27 -13.04 5.09 -1.32
N VAL A 28 -11.88 5.37 -0.74
CA VAL A 28 -11.73 6.49 0.20
C VAL A 28 -11.99 7.80 -0.51
N MET A 29 -11.42 7.98 -1.71
CA MET A 29 -11.62 9.21 -2.48
C MET A 29 -13.07 9.40 -2.92
N ALA A 30 -13.78 8.31 -3.22
CA ALA A 30 -15.22 8.37 -3.52
C ALA A 30 -16.01 8.85 -2.30
N SER A 31 -15.65 8.37 -1.11
CA SER A 31 -16.28 8.81 0.14
C SER A 31 -15.97 10.29 0.41
N VAL A 32 -14.76 10.73 0.15
CA VAL A 32 -14.39 12.16 0.27
C VAL A 32 -15.23 13.00 -0.67
N LYS A 33 -15.32 12.60 -1.93
CA LYS A 33 -16.07 13.33 -2.96
C LYS A 33 -17.57 13.39 -2.64
N ASN A 34 -18.13 12.27 -2.20
CA ASN A 34 -19.57 12.15 -1.95
C ASN A 34 -19.96 12.52 -0.51
N ARG A 35 -18.98 12.81 0.34
CA ARG A 35 -19.18 13.15 1.76
C ARG A 35 -19.91 12.03 2.50
N THR A 36 -19.54 10.79 2.20
CA THR A 36 -20.09 9.60 2.84
C THR A 36 -19.04 8.97 3.75
N GLU A 37 -19.50 8.13 4.67
CA GLU A 37 -18.59 7.39 5.53
C GLU A 37 -17.82 6.35 4.71
N ILE A 38 -16.56 6.12 5.09
CA ILE A 38 -15.75 5.09 4.47
C ILE A 38 -16.20 3.73 5.00
N PRO A 39 -16.62 2.80 4.12
CA PRO A 39 -16.89 1.45 4.56
C PRO A 39 -15.57 0.73 4.85
N ASN A 40 -15.57 -0.20 5.79
CA ASN A 40 -14.45 -1.11 6.02
C ASN A 40 -13.12 -0.41 6.36
N VAL A 41 -13.18 0.64 7.18
CA VAL A 41 -11.98 1.37 7.61
C VAL A 41 -10.93 0.45 8.22
N LYS A 42 -11.39 -0.51 9.05
CA LYS A 42 -10.47 -1.46 9.70
C LYS A 42 -9.73 -2.33 8.68
N ASP A 43 -10.43 -2.76 7.64
CA ASP A 43 -9.84 -3.58 6.59
C ASP A 43 -8.79 -2.80 5.80
N ILE A 44 -9.06 -1.52 5.55
CA ILE A 44 -8.12 -0.65 4.84
C ILE A 44 -6.84 -0.46 5.67
N PHE A 45 -6.97 -0.17 6.96
CA PHE A 45 -5.81 -0.02 7.84
C PHE A 45 -5.03 -1.32 7.97
N LYS A 46 -5.73 -2.45 8.05
CA LYS A 46 -5.09 -3.75 8.11
C LYS A 46 -4.27 -4.01 6.85
N GLU A 47 -4.83 -3.76 5.68
CA GLU A 47 -4.13 -3.93 4.41
C GLU A 47 -2.92 -2.99 4.31
N MET A 48 -3.07 -1.74 4.73
CA MET A 48 -1.96 -0.80 4.74
C MET A 48 -0.82 -1.30 5.64
N ALA A 49 -1.16 -1.83 6.82
CA ALA A 49 -0.17 -2.34 7.75
C ALA A 49 0.55 -3.57 7.19
N GLU A 50 -0.19 -4.49 6.58
CA GLU A 50 0.37 -5.71 5.97
C GLU A 50 1.29 -5.35 4.80
N ALA A 51 0.86 -4.45 3.94
CA ALA A 51 1.65 -4.01 2.79
C ALA A 51 2.93 -3.30 3.24
N SER A 52 2.84 -2.44 4.24
CA SER A 52 3.99 -1.74 4.79
C SER A 52 4.99 -2.72 5.40
N ARG A 53 4.49 -3.70 6.15
CA ARG A 53 5.36 -4.72 6.75
C ARG A 53 6.07 -5.54 5.70
N GLU A 54 5.36 -5.94 4.65
CA GLU A 54 6.00 -6.72 3.57
C GLU A 54 7.09 -5.92 2.87
N CYS A 55 6.86 -4.63 2.62
CA CYS A 55 7.88 -3.76 2.04
C CYS A 55 9.10 -3.68 2.95
N ASP A 56 8.90 -3.49 4.26
CA ASP A 56 10.00 -3.40 5.21
C ASP A 56 10.78 -4.71 5.27
N GLU A 57 10.10 -5.86 5.29
CA GLU A 57 10.73 -7.17 5.28
C GLU A 57 11.57 -7.37 4.02
N MET A 58 11.04 -7.01 2.87
CA MET A 58 11.77 -7.14 1.61
C MET A 58 12.99 -6.23 1.55
N LEU A 59 12.84 -5.00 2.00
CA LEU A 59 13.96 -4.07 2.07
C LEU A 59 15.05 -4.60 3.00
N GLU A 60 14.67 -5.18 4.15
CA GLU A 60 15.62 -5.74 5.09
C GLU A 60 16.35 -6.94 4.51
N ILE A 61 15.64 -7.85 3.85
CA ILE A 61 16.23 -9.04 3.23
C ILE A 61 17.25 -8.64 2.16
N TYR A 62 16.87 -7.72 1.28
CA TYR A 62 17.73 -7.33 0.16
C TYR A 62 18.80 -6.30 0.52
N TYR A 63 18.59 -5.57 1.60
CA TYR A 63 19.55 -4.53 2.01
C TYR A 63 20.84 -5.11 2.58
N GLY A 64 20.76 -6.28 3.23
CA GLY A 64 21.92 -6.94 3.81
C GLY A 64 22.64 -7.88 2.86
N ASP A 65 22.14 -8.06 1.66
CA ASP A 65 22.67 -9.01 0.68
C ASP A 65 23.66 -8.32 -0.26
N GLU A 66 24.67 -9.09 -0.69
CA GLU A 66 25.62 -8.57 -1.67
C GLU A 66 24.96 -8.36 -3.04
N ASP A 67 23.84 -9.05 -3.28
CA ASP A 67 23.08 -8.87 -4.50
C ASP A 67 22.20 -7.63 -4.39
N PRO A 68 22.34 -6.68 -5.29
CA PRO A 68 21.49 -5.50 -5.27
C PRO A 68 20.04 -5.89 -5.57
N LEU A 69 19.10 -5.15 -4.97
CA LEU A 69 17.69 -5.27 -5.32
C LEU A 69 17.53 -5.29 -6.83
N THR A 70 16.89 -6.33 -7.35
CA THR A 70 16.62 -6.35 -8.79
C THR A 70 15.72 -5.16 -9.12
N PRO A 71 15.87 -4.56 -10.31
CA PRO A 71 15.03 -3.42 -10.69
C PRO A 71 13.53 -3.73 -10.58
N ASP A 72 13.15 -4.97 -10.84
CA ASP A 72 11.73 -5.37 -10.79
C ASP A 72 11.19 -5.38 -9.36
N VAL A 73 11.96 -5.90 -8.40
CA VAL A 73 11.57 -5.88 -6.99
C VAL A 73 11.49 -4.45 -6.49
N ARG A 74 12.48 -3.63 -6.84
CA ARG A 74 12.50 -2.21 -6.46
C ARG A 74 11.27 -1.48 -6.96
N ARG A 75 10.88 -1.72 -8.22
CA ARG A 75 9.68 -1.11 -8.80
C ARG A 75 8.41 -1.57 -8.10
N ALA A 76 8.34 -2.85 -7.77
CA ALA A 76 7.17 -3.41 -7.05
C ALA A 76 7.04 -2.77 -5.67
N ILE A 77 8.15 -2.65 -4.93
CA ILE A 77 8.17 -1.97 -3.62
C ILE A 77 7.71 -0.52 -3.78
N GLN A 78 8.23 0.18 -4.80
CA GLN A 78 7.87 1.58 -5.03
C GLN A 78 6.37 1.73 -5.30
N ARG A 79 5.78 0.83 -6.07
CA ARG A 79 4.32 0.86 -6.33
C ARG A 79 3.52 0.74 -5.04
N VAL A 80 3.92 -0.16 -4.15
CA VAL A 80 3.26 -0.31 -2.85
C VAL A 80 3.40 0.95 -2.02
N GLN A 81 4.62 1.49 -1.95
CA GLN A 81 4.89 2.71 -1.19
C GLN A 81 4.09 3.90 -1.71
N ASP A 82 3.98 4.03 -3.04
CA ASP A 82 3.18 5.09 -3.66
C ASP A 82 1.70 4.95 -3.29
N GLN A 83 1.17 3.73 -3.28
CA GLN A 83 -0.22 3.52 -2.91
C GLN A 83 -0.46 3.71 -1.42
N LEU A 84 0.49 3.35 -0.58
CA LEU A 84 0.42 3.65 0.86
C LEU A 84 0.35 5.15 1.10
N SER A 85 1.17 5.90 0.39
CA SER A 85 1.19 7.36 0.46
C SER A 85 -0.15 7.95 0.00
N ASN A 86 -0.68 7.42 -1.11
CA ASN A 86 -1.98 7.85 -1.64
C ASN A 86 -3.10 7.60 -0.64
N CYS A 87 -3.13 6.42 -0.03
CA CYS A 87 -4.14 6.08 0.98
C CYS A 87 -4.02 6.99 2.20
N ALA A 88 -2.81 7.25 2.67
CA ALA A 88 -2.59 8.13 3.81
C ALA A 88 -3.11 9.55 3.51
N SER A 89 -2.79 10.07 2.33
CA SER A 89 -3.27 11.39 1.90
C SER A 89 -4.79 11.44 1.79
N ALA A 90 -5.39 10.38 1.27
CA ALA A 90 -6.85 10.28 1.15
C ALA A 90 -7.53 10.28 2.52
N PHE A 91 -6.96 9.58 3.51
CA PHE A 91 -7.48 9.60 4.87
C PHE A 91 -7.36 10.98 5.52
N VAL A 92 -6.27 11.69 5.29
CA VAL A 92 -6.10 13.05 5.78
C VAL A 92 -7.20 13.95 5.20
N ALA A 93 -7.45 13.84 3.89
CA ALA A 93 -8.51 14.60 3.23
C ALA A 93 -9.89 14.23 3.80
N TYR A 94 -10.14 12.95 4.01
CA TYR A 94 -11.40 12.48 4.59
C TYR A 94 -11.60 13.05 5.99
N MET A 95 -10.58 13.00 6.83
CA MET A 95 -10.66 13.52 8.19
C MET A 95 -10.90 15.02 8.23
N ALA A 96 -10.28 15.75 7.31
CA ALA A 96 -10.48 17.20 7.21
C ALA A 96 -11.93 17.52 6.88
N ILE A 97 -12.52 16.79 5.91
CA ILE A 97 -13.92 16.99 5.53
C ILE A 97 -14.87 16.57 6.65
N ALA A 98 -14.59 15.44 7.30
CA ALA A 98 -15.40 14.97 8.43
C ALA A 98 -15.39 16.00 9.57
N ARG A 99 -14.24 16.60 9.84
CA ARG A 99 -14.11 17.64 10.86
C ARG A 99 -14.94 18.87 10.51
N LEU A 100 -14.92 19.30 9.24
CA LEU A 100 -15.71 20.44 8.78
C LEU A 100 -17.21 20.15 8.82
N THR A 101 -17.61 18.90 8.58
CA THR A 101 -19.01 18.51 8.54
C THR A 101 -19.58 18.30 9.95
N LEU A 102 -18.77 17.76 10.87
CA LEU A 102 -19.18 17.42 12.22
C LEU A 102 -18.90 18.52 13.24
N GLY A 103 -18.03 19.41 12.87
CA GLY A 103 -17.60 20.49 13.74
C GLY A 103 -18.48 21.70 13.66
#